data_b8490c6b02af7867b10d927e34661d06
#
_entry.id   b8490c6b02af7867b10d927e34661d06
#
_cell.length_a   1.000
_cell.length_b   1.000
_cell.length_c   1.000
_cell.angle_alpha   90.00
_cell.angle_beta   90.00
_cell.angle_gamma   90.00
#
_symmetry.space_group_name_H-M   'P 1'
#
loop_
_entity.id
_entity.type
_entity.pdbx_description
1 polymer ?
#
loop_
_entity_poly.entity_id
_entity_poly.type
_entity_poly.pdbx_seq_one_letter_code
_entity_poly.pdbx_strand_id
1 'polypeptide(L)'
;YEGAVEYIKIAEKIFFHPLDCLPFTCLALSRIKPDLYIVTDTGLWPGLTDQLYKQNTPQILFNGRISHRSAKGYLKAGSLFKTMFQQFNRLCMQNKNSVQAAAALGVDPDKVEVIGDPKFDSLQPLTVEDRNRLRKTFLLKEDTPVWVAGSTHTGEEEIILNAHRHLLTKHPELVLIL
;
A
#
# COMPACT_ATOMS: atom_id res chain seq x y z
N TYR A 1 -13.44 -11.06 -3.63
CA TYR A 1 -14.24 -11.80 -2.65
C TYR A 1 -13.68 -13.21 -2.46
N GLU A 2 -13.55 -14.00 -3.53
CA GLU A 2 -13.06 -15.38 -3.49
C GLU A 2 -11.70 -15.52 -2.78
N GLY A 3 -10.72 -14.69 -3.14
CA GLY A 3 -9.43 -14.69 -2.47
C GLY A 3 -9.52 -14.36 -0.97
N ALA A 4 -10.38 -13.41 -0.58
CA ALA A 4 -10.56 -13.12 0.84
C ALA A 4 -11.15 -14.33 1.59
N VAL A 5 -12.11 -15.03 1.01
CA VAL A 5 -12.70 -16.25 1.59
C VAL A 5 -11.67 -17.39 1.68
N GLU A 6 -10.78 -17.48 0.70
CA GLU A 6 -9.71 -18.48 0.66
C GLU A 6 -8.64 -18.25 1.73
N TYR A 7 -8.17 -17.03 1.88
CA TYR A 7 -7.00 -16.71 2.72
C TYR A 7 -7.34 -16.23 4.13
N ILE A 8 -8.49 -15.57 4.34
CA ILE A 8 -8.86 -15.01 5.65
C ILE A 8 -9.76 -16.01 6.40
N LYS A 9 -9.15 -16.98 7.12
CA LYS A 9 -9.87 -18.00 7.88
C LYS A 9 -10.38 -17.58 9.25
N ILE A 10 -9.85 -16.46 9.78
CA ILE A 10 -10.19 -15.95 11.11
C ILE A 10 -11.37 -14.97 11.09
N ALA A 11 -11.81 -14.53 9.92
CA ALA A 11 -12.92 -13.61 9.79
C ALA A 11 -14.26 -14.34 10.02
N GLU A 12 -15.07 -13.82 10.94
CA GLU A 12 -16.42 -14.35 11.17
C GLU A 12 -17.33 -14.16 9.94
N LYS A 13 -17.20 -12.99 9.27
CA LYS A 13 -17.97 -12.65 8.07
C LYS A 13 -17.11 -11.88 7.07
N ILE A 14 -17.29 -12.21 5.80
CA ILE A 14 -16.66 -11.53 4.67
C ILE A 14 -17.75 -11.02 3.74
N PHE A 15 -17.73 -9.74 3.41
CA PHE A 15 -18.71 -9.10 2.55
C PHE A 15 -18.07 -7.97 1.75
N PHE A 16 -18.75 -7.51 0.70
CA PHE A 16 -18.31 -6.36 -0.07
C PHE A 16 -18.51 -5.07 0.71
N HIS A 17 -17.58 -4.13 0.51
CA HIS A 17 -17.74 -2.77 1.03
C HIS A 17 -19.04 -2.15 0.47
N PRO A 18 -19.86 -1.47 1.29
CA PRO A 18 -21.06 -0.79 0.81
C PRO A 18 -20.69 0.35 -0.14
N LEU A 19 -21.58 0.69 -1.06
CA LEU A 19 -21.45 1.90 -1.84
C LEU A 19 -21.40 3.11 -0.90
N ASP A 20 -20.48 4.06 -1.16
CA ASP A 20 -20.26 5.22 -0.30
C ASP A 20 -21.32 6.30 -0.50
N CYS A 21 -22.57 5.95 -0.28
CA CYS A 21 -23.70 6.88 -0.23
C CYS A 21 -24.60 6.56 0.97
N LEU A 22 -25.24 7.59 1.50
CA LEU A 22 -25.96 7.55 2.79
C LEU A 22 -26.88 6.33 3.00
N PRO A 23 -27.78 5.95 2.08
CA PRO A 23 -28.67 4.83 2.32
C PRO A 23 -27.93 3.52 2.57
N PHE A 24 -26.87 3.25 1.79
CA PHE A 24 -26.12 2.00 1.88
C PHE A 24 -25.18 1.99 3.07
N THR A 25 -24.49 3.09 3.35
CA THR A 25 -23.61 3.20 4.52
C THR A 25 -24.40 3.10 5.82
N CYS A 26 -25.52 3.81 5.95
CA CYS A 26 -26.39 3.73 7.11
C CYS A 26 -26.96 2.32 7.32
N LEU A 27 -27.42 1.66 6.25
CA LEU A 27 -27.93 0.29 6.31
C LEU A 27 -26.85 -0.69 6.74
N ALA A 28 -25.64 -0.59 6.19
CA ALA A 28 -24.51 -1.43 6.56
C ALA A 28 -24.15 -1.24 8.04
N LEU A 29 -23.96 -0.01 8.48
CA LEU A 29 -23.60 0.30 9.86
C LEU A 29 -24.68 -0.09 10.88
N SER A 30 -25.97 0.03 10.54
CA SER A 30 -27.05 -0.42 11.41
C SER A 30 -27.06 -1.93 11.65
N ARG A 31 -26.55 -2.71 10.69
CA ARG A 31 -26.44 -4.18 10.77
C ARG A 31 -25.15 -4.65 11.41
N ILE A 32 -24.02 -4.00 11.06
CA ILE A 32 -22.68 -4.40 11.52
C ILE A 32 -22.42 -3.92 12.94
N LYS A 33 -22.79 -2.66 13.24
CA LYS A 33 -22.55 -1.98 14.54
C LYS A 33 -21.10 -2.14 15.00
N PRO A 34 -20.13 -1.65 14.22
CA PRO A 34 -18.72 -1.88 14.51
C PRO A 34 -18.25 -1.12 15.74
N ASP A 35 -17.48 -1.77 16.60
CA ASP A 35 -16.80 -1.14 17.75
C ASP A 35 -15.52 -0.43 17.33
N LEU A 36 -14.95 -0.81 16.18
CA LEU A 36 -13.74 -0.24 15.59
C LEU A 36 -13.79 -0.39 14.06
N TYR A 37 -13.39 0.64 13.36
CA TYR A 37 -13.20 0.60 11.90
C TYR A 37 -11.72 0.74 11.57
N ILE A 38 -11.18 -0.23 10.85
CA ILE A 38 -9.82 -0.18 10.32
C ILE A 38 -9.89 -0.22 8.80
N VAL A 39 -9.35 0.80 8.16
CA VAL A 39 -9.17 0.82 6.71
C VAL A 39 -7.69 0.65 6.38
N THR A 40 -7.39 -0.25 5.45
CA THR A 40 -6.02 -0.50 4.98
C THR A 40 -5.75 0.27 3.70
N ASP A 41 -4.48 0.64 3.52
CA ASP A 41 -4.04 1.50 2.43
C ASP A 41 -4.78 2.86 2.43
N THR A 42 -4.92 3.51 1.29
CA THR A 42 -5.64 4.79 1.22
C THR A 42 -6.98 4.63 0.50
N GLY A 43 -7.75 3.63 0.89
CA GLY A 43 -9.13 3.46 0.45
C GLY A 43 -10.02 4.50 1.12
N LEU A 44 -10.30 5.61 0.43
CA LEU A 44 -11.02 6.74 1.00
C LEU A 44 -12.52 6.63 0.72
N TRP A 45 -13.29 6.57 1.79
CA TRP A 45 -14.74 6.46 1.79
C TRP A 45 -15.36 7.56 2.68
N PRO A 46 -15.45 8.82 2.17
CA PRO A 46 -15.85 9.96 2.99
C PRO A 46 -17.24 9.82 3.63
N GLY A 47 -18.18 9.23 2.92
CA GLY A 47 -19.53 9.03 3.44
C GLY A 47 -19.57 8.03 4.59
N LEU A 48 -18.85 6.90 4.47
CA LEU A 48 -18.76 5.91 5.54
C LEU A 48 -18.00 6.47 6.75
N THR A 49 -16.86 7.14 6.52
CA THR A 49 -16.05 7.76 7.57
C THR A 49 -16.86 8.79 8.37
N ASP A 50 -17.65 9.62 7.71
CA ASP A 50 -18.52 10.61 8.36
C ASP A 50 -19.60 9.96 9.22
N GLN A 51 -20.24 8.89 8.73
CA GLN A 51 -21.25 8.16 9.51
C GLN A 51 -20.66 7.45 10.73
N LEU A 52 -19.48 6.85 10.60
CA LEU A 52 -18.75 6.24 11.72
C LEU A 52 -18.37 7.30 12.78
N TYR A 53 -17.89 8.46 12.32
CA TYR A 53 -17.56 9.57 13.23
C TYR A 53 -18.79 10.05 14.01
N LYS A 54 -19.94 10.22 13.34
CA LYS A 54 -21.21 10.58 13.98
C LYS A 54 -21.72 9.57 15.00
N GLN A 55 -21.37 8.30 14.81
CA GLN A 55 -21.68 7.21 15.74
C GLN A 55 -20.62 7.04 16.86
N ASN A 56 -19.59 7.89 16.90
CA ASN A 56 -18.44 7.78 17.79
C ASN A 56 -17.68 6.45 17.67
N THR A 57 -17.74 5.81 16.53
CA THR A 57 -16.96 4.60 16.24
C THR A 57 -15.51 4.98 15.97
N PRO A 58 -14.53 4.48 16.74
CA PRO A 58 -13.12 4.75 16.50
C PRO A 58 -12.68 4.29 15.11
N GLN A 59 -11.79 5.07 14.47
CA GLN A 59 -11.34 4.84 13.11
C GLN A 59 -9.82 4.87 13.03
N ILE A 60 -9.23 3.88 12.37
CA ILE A 60 -7.79 3.77 12.15
C ILE A 60 -7.52 3.62 10.65
N LEU A 61 -6.67 4.47 10.11
CA LEU A 61 -6.05 4.26 8.81
C LEU A 61 -4.75 3.47 9.02
N PHE A 62 -4.71 2.24 8.54
CA PHE A 62 -3.53 1.37 8.63
C PHE A 62 -2.83 1.26 7.27
N ASN A 63 -1.50 1.25 7.27
CA ASN A 63 -0.70 1.23 6.05
C ASN A 63 -0.97 2.41 5.12
N GLY A 64 -1.24 3.60 5.69
CA GLY A 64 -1.61 4.79 4.94
C GLY A 64 -0.48 5.29 4.04
N ARG A 65 -0.80 5.56 2.77
CA ARG A 65 0.13 6.09 1.79
C ARG A 65 -0.49 7.31 1.10
N ILE A 66 0.05 8.48 1.39
CA ILE A 66 -0.37 9.74 0.77
C ILE A 66 0.83 10.34 0.04
N SER A 67 0.77 10.40 -1.28
CA SER A 67 1.79 11.09 -2.06
C SER A 67 1.59 12.62 -1.99
N HIS A 68 2.65 13.38 -2.23
CA HIS A 68 2.56 14.84 -2.31
C HIS A 68 1.57 15.31 -3.39
N ARG A 69 1.50 14.57 -4.50
CA ARG A 69 0.53 14.83 -5.58
C ARG A 69 -0.90 14.57 -5.12
N SER A 70 -1.14 13.45 -4.42
CA SER A 70 -2.46 13.11 -3.88
C SER A 70 -2.92 14.12 -2.84
N ALA A 71 -2.03 14.55 -1.92
CA ALA A 71 -2.35 15.57 -0.93
C ALA A 71 -2.79 16.89 -1.58
N LYS A 72 -2.08 17.34 -2.63
CA LYS A 72 -2.50 18.52 -3.41
C LYS A 72 -3.87 18.34 -4.06
N GLY A 73 -4.18 17.13 -4.55
CA GLY A 73 -5.49 16.79 -5.09
C GLY A 73 -6.60 16.87 -4.04
N TYR A 74 -6.36 16.30 -2.87
CA TYR A 74 -7.32 16.34 -1.75
C TYR A 74 -7.58 17.76 -1.25
N LEU A 75 -6.55 18.60 -1.18
CA LEU A 75 -6.71 20.01 -0.82
C LEU A 75 -7.54 20.79 -1.86
N LYS A 76 -7.38 20.50 -3.16
CA LYS A 76 -8.17 21.10 -4.24
C LYS A 76 -9.63 20.63 -4.22
N ALA A 77 -9.92 19.42 -3.77
CA ALA A 77 -11.27 18.90 -3.62
C ALA A 77 -12.04 19.51 -2.43
N GLY A 78 -11.45 20.50 -1.77
CA GLY A 78 -12.07 21.26 -0.69
C GLY A 78 -11.99 20.60 0.69
N SER A 79 -12.95 20.96 1.55
CA SER A 79 -12.93 20.51 2.96
C SER A 79 -13.25 19.04 3.15
N LEU A 80 -13.86 18.36 2.19
CA LEU A 80 -14.34 16.99 2.32
C LEU A 80 -13.25 16.02 2.79
N PHE A 81 -12.15 15.95 2.03
CA PHE A 81 -11.04 15.05 2.38
C PHE A 81 -10.28 15.51 3.62
N LYS A 82 -10.12 16.83 3.79
CA LYS A 82 -9.53 17.38 5.01
C LYS A 82 -10.32 16.94 6.25
N THR A 83 -11.63 17.12 6.25
CA THR A 83 -12.51 16.71 7.35
C THR A 83 -12.44 15.19 7.57
N MET A 84 -12.48 14.40 6.49
CA MET A 84 -12.38 12.96 6.58
C MET A 84 -11.10 12.50 7.27
N PHE A 85 -9.92 13.01 6.88
CA PHE A 85 -8.66 12.64 7.52
C PHE A 85 -8.59 13.05 8.99
N GLN A 86 -9.21 14.17 9.37
CA GLN A 86 -9.27 14.63 10.75
C GLN A 86 -10.18 13.78 11.65
N GLN A 87 -11.14 13.06 11.05
CA GLN A 87 -12.06 12.17 11.76
C GLN A 87 -11.41 10.85 12.21
N PHE A 88 -10.27 10.48 11.66
CA PHE A 88 -9.53 9.31 12.13
C PHE A 88 -8.94 9.54 13.53
N ASN A 89 -8.99 8.51 14.37
CA ASN A 89 -8.37 8.50 15.69
C ASN A 89 -6.87 8.25 15.60
N ARG A 90 -6.43 7.42 14.61
CA ARG A 90 -5.03 7.12 14.33
C ARG A 90 -4.80 6.97 12.85
N LEU A 91 -3.64 7.46 12.39
CA LEU A 91 -3.14 7.29 11.02
C LEU A 91 -1.76 6.63 11.09
N CYS A 92 -1.72 5.34 10.82
CA CYS A 92 -0.49 4.54 10.77
C CYS A 92 0.05 4.58 9.33
N MET A 93 1.05 5.41 9.09
CA MET A 93 1.54 5.76 7.77
C MET A 93 2.78 4.95 7.38
N GLN A 94 2.95 4.66 6.09
CA GLN A 94 4.11 3.90 5.59
C GLN A 94 5.45 4.64 5.76
N ASN A 95 5.46 5.96 5.65
CA ASN A 95 6.70 6.73 5.61
C ASN A 95 6.52 8.20 6.04
N LYS A 96 7.64 8.87 6.28
CA LYS A 96 7.67 10.28 6.69
C LYS A 96 7.04 11.24 5.69
N ASN A 97 7.12 10.95 4.38
CA ASN A 97 6.49 11.80 3.35
C ASN A 97 4.96 11.77 3.47
N SER A 98 4.40 10.59 3.78
CA SER A 98 2.96 10.43 4.02
C SER A 98 2.51 11.14 5.30
N VAL A 99 3.35 11.20 6.34
CA VAL A 99 3.09 12.01 7.55
C VAL A 99 3.04 13.50 7.22
N GLN A 100 4.00 14.01 6.44
CA GLN A 100 3.99 15.40 5.99
C GLN A 100 2.75 15.73 5.16
N ALA A 101 2.33 14.80 4.32
CA ALA A 101 1.10 14.94 3.53
C ALA A 101 -0.15 14.98 4.41
N ALA A 102 -0.23 14.16 5.46
CA ALA A 102 -1.32 14.17 6.44
C ALA A 102 -1.34 15.49 7.24
N ALA A 103 -0.18 16.00 7.65
CA ALA A 103 -0.06 17.30 8.32
C ALA A 103 -0.56 18.46 7.42
N ALA A 104 -0.24 18.44 6.12
CA ALA A 104 -0.77 19.41 5.16
C ALA A 104 -2.30 19.38 5.03
N LEU A 105 -2.93 18.23 5.30
CA LEU A 105 -4.39 18.07 5.37
C LEU A 105 -4.97 18.50 6.74
N GLY A 106 -4.11 18.98 7.65
CA GLY A 106 -4.52 19.48 8.97
C GLY A 106 -4.84 18.38 9.97
N VAL A 107 -4.26 17.20 9.79
CA VAL A 107 -4.33 16.13 10.79
C VAL A 107 -3.42 16.47 11.96
N ASP A 108 -3.90 16.25 13.16
CA ASP A 108 -3.13 16.41 14.38
C ASP A 108 -1.91 15.48 14.40
N PRO A 109 -0.68 15.99 14.58
CA PRO A 109 0.53 15.17 14.62
C PRO A 109 0.47 14.02 15.64
N ASP A 110 -0.19 14.21 16.77
CA ASP A 110 -0.32 13.21 17.83
C ASP A 110 -1.16 11.99 17.40
N LYS A 111 -1.92 12.13 16.31
CA LYS A 111 -2.69 11.05 15.70
C LYS A 111 -1.93 10.27 14.64
N VAL A 112 -0.73 10.71 14.25
CA VAL A 112 -0.01 10.16 13.09
C VAL A 112 1.26 9.46 13.52
N GLU A 113 1.43 8.21 13.08
CA GLU A 113 2.59 7.38 13.37
C GLU A 113 3.17 6.78 12.08
N VAL A 114 4.50 6.62 12.00
CA VAL A 114 5.18 5.90 10.91
C VAL A 114 5.37 4.45 11.35
N ILE A 115 4.71 3.53 10.67
CA ILE A 115 4.79 2.08 10.94
C ILE A 115 5.62 1.30 9.92
N GLY A 116 6.02 1.91 8.79
CA GLY A 116 6.60 1.20 7.65
C GLY A 116 5.54 0.59 6.74
N ASP A 117 5.99 -0.24 5.79
CA ASP A 117 5.08 -1.01 4.93
C ASP A 117 5.05 -2.47 5.41
N PRO A 118 3.89 -2.96 5.91
CA PRO A 118 3.74 -4.33 6.42
C PRO A 118 4.07 -5.43 5.40
N LYS A 119 4.11 -5.10 4.10
CA LYS A 119 4.54 -6.06 3.06
C LYS A 119 5.95 -6.58 3.28
N PHE A 120 6.82 -5.78 3.92
CA PHE A 120 8.18 -6.22 4.24
C PHE A 120 8.24 -7.27 5.36
N ASP A 121 7.24 -7.32 6.24
CA ASP A 121 7.20 -8.29 7.34
C ASP A 121 7.00 -9.73 6.85
N SER A 122 6.41 -9.89 5.66
CA SER A 122 6.21 -11.20 5.02
C SER A 122 7.42 -11.68 4.21
N LEU A 123 8.45 -10.83 4.01
CA LEU A 123 9.63 -11.21 3.25
C LEU A 123 10.52 -12.13 4.08
N GLN A 124 10.70 -13.35 3.59
CA GLN A 124 11.67 -14.28 4.15
C GLN A 124 13.01 -14.10 3.44
N PRO A 125 14.14 -13.93 4.17
CA PRO A 125 15.45 -13.96 3.55
C PRO A 125 15.65 -15.28 2.80
N LEU A 126 16.15 -15.21 1.56
CA LEU A 126 16.47 -16.41 0.82
C LEU A 126 17.62 -17.17 1.50
N THR A 127 17.45 -18.47 1.65
CA THR A 127 18.53 -19.36 2.10
C THR A 127 19.59 -19.50 1.01
N VAL A 128 20.78 -19.99 1.39
CA VAL A 128 21.83 -20.31 0.41
C VAL A 128 21.34 -21.37 -0.59
N GLU A 129 20.57 -22.35 -0.10
CA GLU A 129 19.95 -23.38 -0.92
C GLU A 129 18.97 -22.82 -1.92
N ASP A 130 18.10 -21.89 -1.51
CA ASP A 130 17.15 -21.21 -2.40
C ASP A 130 17.88 -20.41 -3.48
N ARG A 131 18.92 -19.67 -3.09
CA ARG A 131 19.76 -18.94 -4.03
C ARG A 131 20.39 -19.87 -5.06
N ASN A 132 20.96 -20.99 -4.62
CA ASN A 132 21.59 -21.96 -5.50
C ASN A 132 20.58 -22.62 -6.43
N ARG A 133 19.37 -22.93 -5.93
CA ARG A 133 18.27 -23.46 -6.74
C ARG A 133 17.86 -22.47 -7.83
N LEU A 134 17.67 -21.19 -7.48
CA LEU A 134 17.32 -20.15 -8.44
C LEU A 134 18.41 -19.98 -9.50
N ARG A 135 19.69 -19.94 -9.11
CA ARG A 135 20.80 -19.83 -10.07
C ARG A 135 20.80 -21.00 -11.05
N LYS A 136 20.56 -22.22 -10.58
CA LYS A 136 20.43 -23.40 -11.46
C LYS A 136 19.23 -23.29 -12.41
N THR A 137 18.10 -22.82 -11.92
CA THR A 137 16.89 -22.63 -12.75
C THR A 137 17.14 -21.66 -13.91
N PHE A 138 17.93 -20.60 -13.66
CA PHE A 138 18.31 -19.63 -14.69
C PHE A 138 19.61 -19.98 -15.42
N LEU A 139 20.16 -21.18 -15.24
CA LEU A 139 21.41 -21.66 -15.87
C LEU A 139 22.60 -20.73 -15.59
N LEU A 140 22.63 -20.09 -14.43
CA LEU A 140 23.68 -19.15 -14.04
C LEU A 140 24.81 -19.91 -13.32
N LYS A 141 26.05 -19.59 -13.66
CA LYS A 141 27.23 -20.04 -12.90
C LYS A 141 27.25 -19.35 -11.53
N GLU A 142 27.98 -19.93 -10.55
CA GLU A 142 28.01 -19.44 -9.18
C GLU A 142 28.40 -17.96 -9.07
N ASP A 143 29.41 -17.53 -9.81
CA ASP A 143 29.97 -16.19 -9.77
C ASP A 143 29.44 -15.26 -10.88
N THR A 144 28.49 -15.70 -11.69
CA THR A 144 27.93 -14.84 -12.74
C THR A 144 27.26 -13.62 -12.12
N PRO A 145 27.72 -12.39 -12.45
CA PRO A 145 27.02 -11.18 -12.01
C PRO A 145 25.65 -11.10 -12.70
N VAL A 146 24.64 -10.79 -11.92
CA VAL A 146 23.25 -10.70 -12.39
C VAL A 146 22.67 -9.34 -12.05
N TRP A 147 22.08 -8.71 -13.04
CA TRP A 147 21.27 -7.51 -12.88
C TRP A 147 19.81 -7.84 -13.15
N VAL A 148 18.94 -7.57 -12.19
CA VAL A 148 17.49 -7.81 -12.32
C VAL A 148 16.78 -6.47 -12.45
N ALA A 149 15.93 -6.33 -13.46
CA ALA A 149 15.05 -5.19 -13.62
C ALA A 149 13.59 -5.70 -13.63
N GLY A 150 12.94 -5.56 -12.47
CA GLY A 150 11.58 -6.04 -12.26
C GLY A 150 10.53 -4.96 -12.41
N SER A 151 9.34 -5.32 -12.90
CA SER A 151 8.18 -4.42 -13.07
C SER A 151 8.46 -3.25 -14.00
N THR A 152 9.15 -3.49 -15.10
CA THR A 152 9.45 -2.47 -16.10
C THR A 152 8.18 -2.03 -16.85
N HIS A 153 8.15 -0.78 -17.27
CA HIS A 153 7.06 -0.18 -18.04
C HIS A 153 7.55 0.22 -19.44
N THR A 154 6.61 0.41 -20.34
CA THR A 154 6.90 0.80 -21.72
C THR A 154 7.89 1.96 -21.82
N GLY A 155 9.01 1.75 -22.48
CA GLY A 155 10.09 2.70 -22.67
C GLY A 155 11.24 2.59 -21.65
N GLU A 156 11.05 1.91 -20.53
CA GLU A 156 12.11 1.67 -19.52
C GLU A 156 13.05 0.56 -20.02
N GLU A 157 12.51 -0.47 -20.70
CA GLU A 157 13.28 -1.59 -21.22
C GLU A 157 14.37 -1.14 -22.19
N GLU A 158 14.09 -0.14 -23.04
CA GLU A 158 15.07 0.38 -23.99
C GLU A 158 16.24 1.03 -23.26
N ILE A 159 15.97 1.79 -22.19
CA ILE A 159 16.99 2.44 -21.35
C ILE A 159 17.85 1.36 -20.66
N ILE A 160 17.20 0.34 -20.10
CA ILE A 160 17.87 -0.77 -19.39
C ILE A 160 18.75 -1.56 -20.36
N LEU A 161 18.25 -1.91 -21.55
CA LEU A 161 18.99 -2.65 -22.57
C LEU A 161 20.19 -1.86 -23.09
N ASN A 162 20.06 -0.55 -23.28
CA ASN A 162 21.17 0.30 -23.65
C ASN A 162 22.24 0.39 -22.56
N ALA A 163 21.84 0.51 -21.29
CA ALA A 163 22.75 0.48 -20.15
C ALA A 163 23.45 -0.89 -20.04
N HIS A 164 22.72 -1.99 -20.21
CA HIS A 164 23.28 -3.33 -20.18
C HIS A 164 24.31 -3.53 -21.29
N ARG A 165 24.02 -3.11 -22.52
CA ARG A 165 24.97 -3.15 -23.64
C ARG A 165 26.27 -2.42 -23.31
N HIS A 166 26.21 -1.28 -22.66
CA HIS A 166 27.38 -0.53 -22.19
C HIS A 166 28.14 -1.29 -21.10
N LEU A 167 27.43 -1.91 -20.14
CA LEU A 167 28.06 -2.68 -19.09
C LEU A 167 28.78 -3.94 -19.60
N LEU A 168 28.27 -4.58 -20.64
CA LEU A 168 28.90 -5.76 -21.27
C LEU A 168 30.30 -5.46 -21.83
N THR A 169 30.66 -4.21 -22.12
CA THR A 169 32.01 -3.84 -22.53
C THR A 169 33.05 -4.03 -21.41
N LYS A 170 32.62 -3.94 -20.15
CA LYS A 170 33.47 -4.09 -18.96
C LYS A 170 33.20 -5.39 -18.19
N HIS A 171 32.01 -5.92 -18.34
CA HIS A 171 31.53 -7.13 -17.66
C HIS A 171 30.85 -8.06 -18.66
N PRO A 172 31.61 -8.74 -19.52
CA PRO A 172 31.05 -9.55 -20.61
C PRO A 172 30.19 -10.72 -20.14
N GLU A 173 30.37 -11.15 -18.89
CA GLU A 173 29.61 -12.22 -18.24
C GLU A 173 28.33 -11.75 -17.55
N LEU A 174 28.05 -10.43 -17.55
CA LEU A 174 26.87 -9.87 -16.88
C LEU A 174 25.57 -10.35 -17.54
N VAL A 175 24.71 -10.98 -16.77
CA VAL A 175 23.37 -11.39 -17.21
C VAL A 175 22.35 -10.38 -16.74
N LEU A 176 21.48 -9.96 -17.66
CA LEU A 176 20.30 -9.16 -17.37
C LEU A 176 19.05 -10.07 -17.35
N ILE A 177 18.23 -9.92 -16.33
CA ILE A 177 16.91 -10.55 -16.22
C ILE A 177 15.87 -9.41 -16.21
N LEU A 178 14.91 -9.47 -17.13
CA LEU A 178 13.78 -8.54 -17.26
C LEU A 178 12.49 -9.23 -16.81
#